data_cac8b6f2aa32d23b42d6958c05d6f255
#
_entry.id   cac8b6f2aa32d23b42d6958c05d6f255
#
_cell.length_a   1.000
_cell.length_b   1.000
_cell.length_c   1.000
_cell.angle_alpha   90.00
_cell.angle_beta   90.00
_cell.angle_gamma   90.00
#
_symmetry.space_group_name_H-M   'P 1'
#
loop_
_entity.id
_entity.type
_entity.pdbx_description
1 polymer ?
#
loop_
_entity_poly.entity_id
_entity_poly.type
_entity_poly.pdbx_seq_one_letter_code
_entity_poly.pdbx_strand_id
1 'polypeptide(L)'
;MESSFEKDYAREQEIRRMHDEAKTYGSGEEMADAVEAYQSFRNSIMAEGDIYARIYRLYSQARDRGNRYVDISDNTDAENAGEMADAFRRHGIEKFTYSSCWSGAARAAWQFVQHGCILEGMAEINGPHTEIGSDKHEKVYGYVFSVRQEM
;
A
#
# COMPACT_ATOMS: atom_id res chain seq x y z
N MET A 1 -0.92 2.10 19.48
CA MET A 1 0.48 2.05 19.02
C MET A 1 0.53 2.23 17.53
N GLU A 2 1.41 3.10 17.07
CA GLU A 2 1.59 3.35 15.65
C GLU A 2 2.24 2.14 14.97
N SER A 3 1.69 1.71 13.83
CA SER A 3 2.25 0.58 13.09
C SER A 3 3.58 0.98 12.41
N SER A 4 4.39 -0.03 12.05
CA SER A 4 5.63 0.21 11.31
C SER A 4 5.35 0.86 9.95
N PHE A 5 4.24 0.53 9.30
CA PHE A 5 3.85 1.15 8.04
C PHE A 5 3.54 2.63 8.19
N GLU A 6 2.88 3.03 9.29
CA GLU A 6 2.60 4.43 9.56
C GLU A 6 3.88 5.24 9.77
N LYS A 7 4.84 4.67 10.50
CA LYS A 7 6.13 5.31 10.74
C LYS A 7 6.92 5.46 9.44
N ASP A 8 6.94 4.42 8.63
CA ASP A 8 7.63 4.45 7.34
C ASP A 8 6.98 5.46 6.39
N TYR A 9 5.66 5.53 6.37
CA TYR A 9 4.94 6.49 5.54
C TYR A 9 5.23 7.93 5.99
N ALA A 10 5.25 8.20 7.29
CA ALA A 10 5.59 9.52 7.81
C ALA A 10 7.00 9.93 7.40
N ARG A 11 7.95 8.99 7.45
CA ARG A 11 9.32 9.24 7.00
C ARG A 11 9.38 9.49 5.49
N GLU A 12 8.63 8.75 4.70
CA GLU A 12 8.57 8.97 3.25
C GLU A 12 8.02 10.36 2.93
N GLN A 13 6.99 10.81 3.65
CA GLN A 13 6.42 12.15 3.46
C GLN A 13 7.46 13.23 3.79
N GLU A 14 8.23 13.05 4.83
CA GLU A 14 9.32 13.97 5.19
C GLU A 14 10.35 14.07 4.08
N ILE A 15 10.73 12.94 3.50
CA ILE A 15 11.70 12.90 2.40
C ILE A 15 11.13 13.55 1.14
N ARG A 16 9.85 13.32 0.83
CA ARG A 16 9.18 13.98 -0.30
C ARG A 16 9.19 15.51 -0.12
N ARG A 17 8.94 15.96 1.10
CA ARG A 17 9.00 17.39 1.43
C ARG A 17 10.40 17.95 1.22
N MET A 18 11.43 17.26 1.65
CA MET A 18 12.83 17.66 1.43
C MET A 18 13.13 17.80 -0.08
N HIS A 19 12.68 16.83 -0.85
CA HIS A 19 12.88 16.82 -2.30
C HIS A 19 12.17 18.01 -2.96
N ASP A 20 10.93 18.27 -2.58
CA ASP A 20 10.15 19.37 -3.15
C ASP A 20 10.74 20.73 -2.79
N GLU A 21 11.20 20.91 -1.56
CA GLU A 21 11.88 22.14 -1.14
C GLU A 21 13.20 22.34 -1.89
N ALA A 22 13.99 21.29 -2.05
CA ALA A 22 15.25 21.33 -2.76
C ALA A 22 15.05 21.67 -4.24
N LYS A 23 14.00 21.13 -4.85
CA LYS A 23 13.65 21.39 -6.24
C LYS A 23 13.23 22.85 -6.47
N THR A 24 12.53 23.45 -5.51
CA THR A 24 11.97 24.79 -5.64
C THR A 24 12.94 25.90 -5.19
N TYR A 25 13.59 25.69 -4.04
CA TYR A 25 14.38 26.73 -3.37
C TYR A 25 15.81 26.33 -3.04
N GLY A 26 16.15 25.06 -3.20
CA GLY A 26 17.41 24.53 -2.72
C GLY A 26 18.54 24.59 -3.72
N SER A 27 19.72 24.25 -3.22
CA SER A 27 20.93 24.07 -4.01
C SER A 27 21.04 22.66 -4.56
N GLY A 28 22.03 22.42 -5.41
CA GLY A 28 22.35 21.07 -5.89
C GLY A 28 22.74 20.14 -4.75
N GLU A 29 23.37 20.66 -3.69
CA GLU A 29 23.74 19.89 -2.51
C GLU A 29 22.51 19.45 -1.74
N GLU A 30 21.53 20.33 -1.56
CA GLU A 30 20.27 19.98 -0.90
C GLU A 30 19.48 18.91 -1.68
N MET A 31 19.49 19.00 -3.01
CA MET A 31 18.88 17.98 -3.85
C MET A 31 19.60 16.63 -3.71
N ALA A 32 20.94 16.64 -3.69
CA ALA A 32 21.72 15.44 -3.49
C ALA A 32 21.42 14.78 -2.14
N ASP A 33 21.26 15.60 -1.08
CA ASP A 33 20.90 15.11 0.24
C ASP A 33 19.51 14.47 0.26
N ALA A 34 18.55 15.07 -0.45
CA ALA A 34 17.20 14.52 -0.55
C ALA A 34 17.21 13.19 -1.30
N VAL A 35 17.97 13.08 -2.38
CA VAL A 35 18.11 11.83 -3.14
C VAL A 35 18.76 10.75 -2.29
N GLU A 36 19.80 11.09 -1.54
CA GLU A 36 20.46 10.15 -0.64
C GLU A 36 19.51 9.66 0.47
N ALA A 37 18.73 10.57 1.04
CA ALA A 37 17.73 10.22 2.05
C ALA A 37 16.69 9.24 1.49
N TYR A 38 16.24 9.45 0.27
CA TYR A 38 15.31 8.54 -0.40
C TYR A 38 15.92 7.17 -0.62
N GLN A 39 17.17 7.09 -1.07
CA GLN A 39 17.86 5.83 -1.28
C GLN A 39 18.02 5.04 0.03
N SER A 40 18.42 5.73 1.11
CA SER A 40 18.52 5.13 2.44
C SER A 40 17.17 4.60 2.91
N PHE A 41 16.11 5.37 2.72
CA PHE A 41 14.76 4.95 3.07
C PHE A 41 14.34 3.70 2.29
N ARG A 42 14.53 3.73 0.97
CA ARG A 42 14.20 2.59 0.12
C ARG A 42 14.95 1.32 0.54
N ASN A 43 16.24 1.46 0.82
CA ASN A 43 17.06 0.33 1.27
C ASN A 43 16.56 -0.22 2.61
N SER A 44 16.11 0.64 3.52
CA SER A 44 15.57 0.20 4.81
C SER A 44 14.27 -0.58 4.65
N ILE A 45 13.41 -0.18 3.72
CA ILE A 45 12.17 -0.90 3.41
C ILE A 45 12.50 -2.28 2.81
N MET A 46 13.41 -2.34 1.84
CA MET A 46 13.81 -3.60 1.20
C MET A 46 14.47 -4.56 2.19
N ALA A 47 15.19 -4.04 3.17
CA ALA A 47 15.84 -4.84 4.20
C ALA A 47 14.85 -5.60 5.09
N GLU A 48 13.59 -5.14 5.17
CA GLU A 48 12.54 -5.82 5.93
C GLU A 48 12.00 -7.06 5.18
N GLY A 49 12.33 -7.22 3.92
CA GLY A 49 11.92 -8.35 3.09
C GLY A 49 10.99 -7.97 1.96
N ASP A 50 10.87 -8.84 0.97
CA ASP A 50 10.08 -8.58 -0.24
C ASP A 50 8.59 -8.40 0.05
N ILE A 51 8.03 -9.20 0.95
CA ILE A 51 6.60 -9.12 1.29
C ILE A 51 6.33 -7.79 2.02
N TYR A 52 7.18 -7.41 2.96
CA TYR A 52 7.03 -6.12 3.64
C TYR A 52 7.07 -4.97 2.64
N ALA A 53 8.04 -4.98 1.71
CA ALA A 53 8.18 -3.93 0.71
C ALA A 53 6.93 -3.83 -0.20
N ARG A 54 6.36 -4.96 -0.59
CA ARG A 54 5.12 -4.98 -1.39
C ARG A 54 3.95 -4.39 -0.63
N ILE A 55 3.75 -4.81 0.60
CA ILE A 55 2.65 -4.31 1.43
C ILE A 55 2.84 -2.84 1.74
N TYR A 56 4.07 -2.40 2.04
CA TYR A 56 4.34 -1.00 2.25
C TYR A 56 3.98 -0.16 1.02
N ARG A 57 4.32 -0.65 -0.19
CA ARG A 57 3.95 0.04 -1.43
C ARG A 57 2.44 0.22 -1.53
N LEU A 58 1.68 -0.85 -1.23
CA LEU A 58 0.22 -0.80 -1.26
C LEU A 58 -0.33 0.15 -0.18
N TYR A 59 0.27 0.14 0.99
CA TYR A 59 -0.09 1.04 2.09
C TYR A 59 0.14 2.50 1.70
N SER A 60 1.30 2.81 1.14
CA SER A 60 1.64 4.16 0.69
C SER A 60 0.67 4.63 -0.40
N GLN A 61 0.36 3.77 -1.38
CA GLN A 61 -0.60 4.08 -2.43
C GLN A 61 -2.00 4.37 -1.87
N ALA A 62 -2.45 3.57 -0.91
CA ALA A 62 -3.76 3.77 -0.29
C ALA A 62 -3.83 5.12 0.42
N ARG A 63 -2.79 5.47 1.17
CA ARG A 63 -2.71 6.76 1.85
C ARG A 63 -2.71 7.92 0.86
N ASP A 64 -1.92 7.80 -0.21
CA ASP A 64 -1.84 8.84 -1.24
C ASP A 64 -3.19 9.04 -1.97
N ARG A 65 -3.96 7.98 -2.14
CA ARG A 65 -5.29 8.03 -2.79
C ARG A 65 -6.42 8.43 -1.84
N GLY A 66 -6.14 8.53 -0.56
CA GLY A 66 -7.16 8.81 0.46
C GLY A 66 -8.07 7.62 0.74
N ASN A 67 -7.62 6.40 0.47
CA ASN A 67 -8.35 5.19 0.79
C ASN A 67 -8.18 4.84 2.26
N ARG A 68 -9.24 4.31 2.85
CA ARG A 68 -9.24 3.90 4.26
C ARG A 68 -8.41 2.63 4.48
N TYR A 69 -8.42 1.73 3.51
CA TYR A 69 -7.76 0.43 3.61
C TYR A 69 -6.71 0.26 2.52
N VAL A 70 -5.72 -0.59 2.78
CA VAL A 70 -4.80 -1.08 1.76
C VAL A 70 -5.60 -1.79 0.67
N ASP A 71 -5.27 -1.55 -0.59
CA ASP A 71 -5.94 -2.18 -1.73
C ASP A 71 -4.98 -3.05 -2.52
N ILE A 72 -5.40 -4.28 -2.78
CA ILE A 72 -4.68 -5.20 -3.66
C ILE A 72 -5.40 -5.17 -5.01
N SER A 73 -4.72 -4.70 -6.04
CA SER A 73 -5.28 -4.61 -7.40
C SER A 73 -4.57 -5.51 -8.40
N ASP A 74 -3.56 -6.25 -7.95
CA ASP A 74 -2.69 -7.06 -8.80
C ASP A 74 -2.83 -8.54 -8.44
N ASN A 75 -3.06 -9.40 -9.44
CA ASN A 75 -3.13 -10.84 -9.24
C ASN A 75 -1.82 -11.43 -8.73
N THR A 76 -0.68 -10.84 -9.08
CA THR A 76 0.63 -11.29 -8.59
C THR A 76 0.71 -11.20 -7.08
N ASP A 77 0.18 -10.11 -6.51
CA ASP A 77 0.11 -9.96 -5.06
C ASP A 77 -0.85 -10.98 -4.45
N ALA A 78 -1.95 -11.29 -5.14
CA ALA A 78 -2.93 -12.26 -4.68
C ALA A 78 -2.41 -13.71 -4.69
N GLU A 79 -1.43 -14.03 -5.54
CA GLU A 79 -0.79 -15.36 -5.54
C GLU A 79 -0.04 -15.63 -4.24
N ASN A 80 0.32 -14.58 -3.50
CA ASN A 80 0.98 -14.68 -2.21
C ASN A 80 0.00 -14.46 -1.05
N ALA A 81 -1.27 -14.82 -1.24
CA ALA A 81 -2.35 -14.50 -0.30
C ALA A 81 -2.04 -14.93 1.14
N GLY A 82 -1.46 -16.14 1.33
CA GLY A 82 -1.10 -16.62 2.66
C GLY A 82 -0.06 -15.76 3.34
N GLU A 83 1.02 -15.45 2.63
CA GLU A 83 2.10 -14.62 3.14
C GLU A 83 1.63 -13.19 3.41
N MET A 84 0.80 -12.66 2.51
CA MET A 84 0.24 -11.32 2.68
C MET A 84 -0.72 -11.25 3.87
N ALA A 85 -1.60 -12.24 4.04
CA ALA A 85 -2.49 -12.30 5.18
C ALA A 85 -1.71 -12.36 6.50
N ASP A 86 -0.66 -13.18 6.55
CA ASP A 86 0.20 -13.29 7.73
C ASP A 86 0.91 -11.98 8.02
N ALA A 87 1.41 -11.30 6.99
CA ALA A 87 2.08 -10.02 7.16
C ALA A 87 1.10 -8.92 7.61
N PHE A 88 -0.11 -8.89 7.06
CA PHE A 88 -1.16 -7.98 7.52
C PHE A 88 -1.44 -8.19 9.00
N ARG A 89 -1.60 -9.46 9.40
CA ARG A 89 -1.84 -9.82 10.80
C ARG A 89 -0.71 -9.36 11.71
N ARG A 90 0.53 -9.61 11.29
CA ARG A 90 1.73 -9.26 12.05
C ARG A 90 1.86 -7.74 12.26
N HIS A 91 1.45 -6.96 11.27
CA HIS A 91 1.58 -5.50 11.30
C HIS A 91 0.28 -4.78 11.69
N GLY A 92 -0.72 -5.51 12.16
CA GLY A 92 -1.95 -4.92 12.68
C GLY A 92 -2.90 -4.37 11.63
N ILE A 93 -2.78 -4.81 10.39
CA ILE A 93 -3.74 -4.45 9.33
C ILE A 93 -4.94 -5.38 9.46
N GLU A 94 -6.07 -4.82 9.86
CA GLU A 94 -7.28 -5.59 10.15
C GLU A 94 -8.17 -5.79 8.92
N LYS A 95 -8.13 -4.86 7.96
CA LYS A 95 -8.96 -4.90 6.77
C LYS A 95 -8.18 -4.43 5.54
N PHE A 96 -8.54 -5.00 4.40
CA PHE A 96 -8.01 -4.57 3.11
C PHE A 96 -9.07 -4.76 2.03
N THR A 97 -8.84 -4.18 0.85
CA THR A 97 -9.71 -4.38 -0.30
C THR A 97 -8.97 -5.11 -1.42
N TYR A 98 -9.72 -5.80 -2.24
CA TYR A 98 -9.21 -6.45 -3.45
C TYR A 98 -10.04 -5.95 -4.63
N SER A 99 -9.44 -5.13 -5.50
CA SER A 99 -10.13 -4.44 -6.58
C SER A 99 -9.76 -4.94 -7.98
N SER A 100 -9.04 -6.04 -8.09
CA SER A 100 -8.63 -6.57 -9.39
C SER A 100 -9.83 -6.96 -10.26
N CYS A 101 -9.77 -6.59 -11.53
CA CYS A 101 -10.80 -6.95 -12.53
C CYS A 101 -10.34 -8.07 -13.48
N TRP A 102 -9.21 -8.70 -13.21
CA TRP A 102 -8.68 -9.79 -14.04
C TRP A 102 -9.51 -11.05 -13.88
N SER A 103 -9.46 -11.91 -14.90
CA SER A 103 -10.20 -13.17 -14.92
C SER A 103 -9.92 -14.10 -13.74
N GLY A 104 -8.76 -13.97 -13.12
CA GLY A 104 -8.39 -14.75 -11.94
C GLY A 104 -8.84 -14.18 -10.60
N ALA A 105 -9.60 -13.08 -10.60
CA ALA A 105 -9.96 -12.38 -9.36
C ALA A 105 -10.77 -13.24 -8.39
N ALA A 106 -11.71 -14.04 -8.88
CA ALA A 106 -12.52 -14.92 -8.02
C ALA A 106 -11.65 -15.98 -7.34
N ARG A 107 -10.70 -16.55 -8.06
CA ARG A 107 -9.76 -17.53 -7.50
C ARG A 107 -8.87 -16.90 -6.45
N ALA A 108 -8.39 -15.69 -6.72
CA ALA A 108 -7.55 -14.94 -5.78
C ALA A 108 -8.33 -14.63 -4.49
N ALA A 109 -9.58 -14.17 -4.62
CA ALA A 109 -10.44 -13.93 -3.47
C ALA A 109 -10.63 -15.21 -2.63
N TRP A 110 -10.81 -16.34 -3.31
CA TRP A 110 -10.91 -17.65 -2.64
C TRP A 110 -9.63 -17.97 -1.85
N GLN A 111 -8.45 -17.68 -2.42
CA GLN A 111 -7.19 -17.91 -1.71
C GLN A 111 -7.10 -17.10 -0.42
N PHE A 112 -7.54 -15.84 -0.42
CA PHE A 112 -7.58 -15.05 0.81
C PHE A 112 -8.50 -15.68 1.86
N VAL A 113 -9.66 -16.17 1.45
CA VAL A 113 -10.58 -16.87 2.35
C VAL A 113 -9.92 -18.12 2.93
N GLN A 114 -9.19 -18.90 2.12
CA GLN A 114 -8.47 -20.09 2.57
C GLN A 114 -7.39 -19.77 3.62
N HIS A 115 -6.85 -18.55 3.60
CA HIS A 115 -5.79 -18.11 4.51
C HIS A 115 -6.32 -17.25 5.68
N GLY A 116 -7.58 -17.40 6.02
CA GLY A 116 -8.14 -16.79 7.22
C GLY A 116 -8.67 -15.38 7.05
N CYS A 117 -8.90 -14.94 5.82
CA CYS A 117 -9.57 -13.66 5.57
C CYS A 117 -11.07 -13.88 5.41
N ILE A 118 -11.85 -12.93 5.88
CA ILE A 118 -13.31 -13.01 5.83
C ILE A 118 -13.82 -11.98 4.82
N LEU A 119 -14.52 -12.43 3.80
CA LEU A 119 -15.17 -11.55 2.84
C LEU A 119 -16.36 -10.88 3.50
N GLU A 120 -16.33 -9.57 3.64
CA GLU A 120 -17.38 -8.79 4.29
C GLU A 120 -18.37 -8.16 3.31
N GLY A 121 -17.95 -7.96 2.07
CA GLY A 121 -18.78 -7.31 1.06
C GLY A 121 -17.95 -6.60 0.03
N MET A 122 -18.51 -5.55 -0.56
CA MET A 122 -17.83 -4.73 -1.56
C MET A 122 -17.90 -3.27 -1.16
N ALA A 123 -16.92 -2.49 -1.59
CA ALA A 123 -16.87 -1.05 -1.38
C ALA A 123 -16.36 -0.35 -2.63
N GLU A 124 -16.76 0.90 -2.77
CA GLU A 124 -16.20 1.81 -3.76
C GLU A 124 -14.95 2.45 -3.18
N ILE A 125 -13.86 2.42 -3.90
CA ILE A 125 -12.59 2.97 -3.46
C ILE A 125 -11.98 3.86 -4.54
N ASN A 126 -10.98 4.65 -4.17
CA ASN A 126 -10.23 5.46 -5.11
C ASN A 126 -9.22 4.58 -5.86
N GLY A 127 -9.34 4.52 -7.17
CA GLY A 127 -8.47 3.72 -8.04
C GLY A 127 -7.15 4.42 -8.36
N PRO A 128 -6.31 3.76 -9.19
CA PRO A 128 -4.98 4.27 -9.50
C PRO A 128 -4.98 5.46 -10.45
N HIS A 129 -6.02 5.63 -11.23
CA HIS A 129 -6.08 6.69 -12.25
C HIS A 129 -6.87 7.89 -11.74
N THR A 130 -6.44 9.09 -12.16
CA THR A 130 -7.17 10.32 -11.87
C THR A 130 -7.98 10.73 -13.11
N GLU A 131 -9.06 11.48 -12.87
CA GLU A 131 -9.83 12.09 -13.96
C GLU A 131 -8.98 13.12 -14.69
N ILE A 132 -9.16 13.23 -16.01
CA ILE A 132 -8.39 14.17 -16.84
C ILE A 132 -8.57 15.59 -16.32
N GLY A 133 -7.42 16.25 -16.04
CA GLY A 133 -7.42 17.64 -15.58
C GLY A 133 -7.84 17.82 -14.13
N SER A 134 -7.81 16.77 -13.34
CA SER A 134 -8.24 16.79 -11.94
C SER A 134 -7.33 15.93 -11.06
N ASP A 135 -7.28 16.25 -9.77
CA ASP A 135 -6.62 15.39 -8.77
C ASP A 135 -7.57 14.29 -8.24
N LYS A 136 -8.80 14.28 -8.72
CA LYS A 136 -9.81 13.32 -8.28
C LYS A 136 -9.57 11.96 -8.90
N HIS A 137 -9.44 10.94 -8.08
CA HIS A 137 -9.26 9.57 -8.54
C HIS A 137 -10.56 8.96 -9.08
N GLU A 138 -10.43 8.16 -10.14
CA GLU A 138 -11.54 7.36 -10.62
C GLU A 138 -11.92 6.33 -9.54
N LYS A 139 -13.22 6.06 -9.43
CA LYS A 139 -13.72 5.07 -8.47
C LYS A 139 -13.70 3.68 -9.07
N VAL A 140 -13.29 2.72 -8.26
CA VAL A 140 -13.34 1.30 -8.61
C VAL A 140 -14.01 0.54 -7.46
N TYR A 141 -14.51 -0.65 -7.74
CA TYR A 141 -15.13 -1.50 -6.72
C TYR A 141 -14.14 -2.57 -6.28
N GLY A 142 -14.08 -2.83 -4.98
CA GLY A 142 -13.25 -3.87 -4.41
C GLY A 142 -14.00 -4.71 -3.41
N TYR A 143 -13.60 -5.97 -3.30
CA TYR A 143 -14.05 -6.83 -2.20
C TYR A 143 -13.40 -6.36 -0.91
N VAL A 144 -14.17 -6.29 0.16
CA VAL A 144 -13.64 -5.93 1.49
C VAL A 144 -13.40 -7.21 2.28
N PHE A 145 -12.16 -7.40 2.70
CA PHE A 145 -11.77 -8.53 3.55
C PHE A 145 -11.34 -8.04 4.92
N SER A 146 -11.73 -8.77 5.95
CA SER A 146 -11.12 -8.63 7.27
C SER A 146 -10.12 -9.76 7.49
N VAL A 147 -9.05 -9.47 8.20
CA VAL A 147 -7.98 -10.43 8.50
C VAL A 147 -8.16 -10.89 9.94
N ARG A 148 -8.31 -12.20 10.16
CA ARG A 148 -8.38 -12.73 11.52
C ARG A 148 -7.06 -12.47 12.22
N GLN A 149 -7.14 -11.76 13.34
CA GLN A 149 -5.95 -11.37 14.10
C GLN A 149 -5.44 -12.48 15.00
N GLU A 150 -6.30 -13.41 15.31
CA GLU A 150 -5.98 -14.52 16.22
C GLU A 150 -6.18 -15.86 15.52
N MET A 151 -5.28 -16.77 15.75
CA MET A 151 -5.31 -18.11 15.18
C MET A 151 -5.40 -19.16 16.28
#